data_81023b9ade367feb3088f4692efccc48
#
_entry.id   81023b9ade367feb3088f4692efccc48
#
_cell.length_a   1.000
_cell.length_b   1.000
_cell.length_c   1.000
_cell.angle_alpha   90.00
_cell.angle_beta   90.00
_cell.angle_gamma   90.00
#
_symmetry.space_group_name_H-M   'P 1'
#
loop_
_entity.id
_entity.type
_entity.pdbx_description
1 polymer ?
#
loop_
_entity_poly.entity_id
_entity_poly.type
_entity_poly.pdbx_seq_one_letter_code
_entity_poly.pdbx_strand_id
1 'polypeptide(L)'
;GFCNMLVKLLGDVKPKWLAVAFDKSRKTFRTEMFADYKGQRKPTPSELSEQFPLARRLLEAMNITVLETDGYEADDIIGTFAVHAPQNAEIIIVTGDKDELQLLDDRVKVYFTKRGISDIKAYDVAAFAADYEGLSPKQLIDLKGLMGDSSDNIPGVPGVGPKTALK
;
A
#
# COMPACT_ATOMS: atom_id res chain seq x y z
N GLY A 1 12.99 4.61 -12.38
CA GLY A 1 12.48 4.77 -11.05
C GLY A 1 11.12 5.44 -11.02
N PHE A 2 10.82 6.16 -9.93
CA PHE A 2 9.52 6.75 -9.64
C PHE A 2 8.90 7.56 -10.79
N CYS A 3 9.68 8.50 -11.41
CA CYS A 3 9.19 9.33 -12.52
C CYS A 3 8.67 8.51 -13.71
N ASN A 4 9.42 7.48 -14.12
CA ASN A 4 8.99 6.63 -15.25
C ASN A 4 7.70 5.87 -14.92
N MET A 5 7.56 5.43 -13.67
CA MET A 5 6.35 4.79 -13.18
C MET A 5 5.16 5.75 -13.25
N LEU A 6 5.32 6.95 -12.74
CA LEU A 6 4.29 7.98 -12.75
C LEU A 6 3.84 8.32 -14.18
N VAL A 7 4.78 8.58 -15.09
CA VAL A 7 4.48 8.91 -16.48
C VAL A 7 3.73 7.76 -17.18
N LYS A 8 4.18 6.52 -16.96
CA LYS A 8 3.49 5.35 -17.53
C LYS A 8 2.08 5.22 -16.97
N LEU A 9 1.91 5.34 -15.66
CA LEU A 9 0.61 5.27 -15.00
C LEU A 9 -0.35 6.33 -15.55
N LEU A 10 0.11 7.57 -15.69
CA LEU A 10 -0.68 8.66 -16.27
C LEU A 10 -1.10 8.36 -17.71
N GLY A 11 -0.22 7.76 -18.50
CA GLY A 11 -0.51 7.37 -19.89
C GLY A 11 -1.52 6.22 -19.99
N ASP A 12 -1.37 5.22 -19.13
CA ASP A 12 -2.17 3.99 -19.18
C ASP A 12 -3.56 4.17 -18.52
N VAL A 13 -3.62 4.83 -17.37
CA VAL A 13 -4.85 4.97 -16.57
C VAL A 13 -5.63 6.24 -16.91
N LYS A 14 -4.93 7.33 -17.24
CA LYS A 14 -5.52 8.65 -17.51
C LYS A 14 -6.49 9.09 -16.41
N PRO A 15 -6.05 9.11 -15.14
CA PRO A 15 -6.92 9.39 -14.03
C PRO A 15 -7.46 10.82 -14.09
N LYS A 16 -8.70 11.02 -13.66
CA LYS A 16 -9.29 12.37 -13.52
C LYS A 16 -8.69 13.13 -12.34
N TRP A 17 -8.38 12.40 -11.26
CA TRP A 17 -7.70 12.91 -10.07
C TRP A 17 -6.58 11.95 -9.67
N LEU A 18 -5.49 12.51 -9.20
CA LEU A 18 -4.35 11.77 -8.72
C LEU A 18 -3.83 12.42 -7.44
N ALA A 19 -3.56 11.60 -6.44
CA ALA A 19 -2.82 11.99 -5.26
C ALA A 19 -1.73 10.96 -4.97
N VAL A 20 -0.65 11.39 -4.31
CA VAL A 20 0.44 10.51 -3.88
C VAL A 20 0.59 10.65 -2.37
N ALA A 21 0.47 9.54 -1.66
CA ALA A 21 0.68 9.48 -0.21
C ALA A 21 2.13 9.14 0.11
N PHE A 22 2.70 9.83 1.10
CA PHE A 22 4.02 9.56 1.65
C PHE A 22 3.95 9.35 3.15
N ASP A 23 4.81 8.50 3.66
CA ASP A 23 5.11 8.46 5.09
C ASP A 23 5.85 9.74 5.48
N LYS A 24 5.36 10.42 6.51
CA LYS A 24 5.98 11.63 7.03
C LYS A 24 7.10 11.31 8.01
N SER A 25 6.90 10.29 8.83
CA SER A 25 7.87 9.86 9.82
C SER A 25 7.75 8.34 10.08
N ARG A 26 8.77 7.78 10.75
CA ARG A 26 8.71 6.40 11.26
C ARG A 26 7.90 6.27 12.55
N LYS A 27 7.65 7.38 13.23
CA LYS A 27 6.92 7.40 14.49
C LYS A 27 5.43 7.54 14.18
N THR A 28 4.70 6.46 14.36
CA THR A 28 3.26 6.38 14.13
C THR A 28 2.55 5.81 15.35
N PHE A 29 1.24 5.87 15.41
CA PHE A 29 0.47 5.26 16.50
C PHE A 29 0.77 3.76 16.66
N ARG A 30 1.17 3.06 15.56
CA ARG A 30 1.55 1.65 15.61
C ARG A 30 2.83 1.44 16.44
N THR A 31 3.80 2.33 16.33
CA THR A 31 5.02 2.27 17.15
C THR A 31 4.76 2.60 18.63
N GLU A 32 3.68 3.34 18.92
CA GLU A 32 3.25 3.60 20.30
C GLU A 32 2.52 2.38 20.89
N MET A 33 1.75 1.66 20.08
CA MET A 33 1.06 0.44 20.50
C MET A 33 2.00 -0.77 20.61
N PHE A 34 2.99 -0.88 19.72
CA PHE A 34 3.94 -1.99 19.67
C PHE A 34 5.33 -1.45 19.30
N ALA A 35 6.21 -1.36 20.30
CA ALA A 35 7.54 -0.73 20.18
C ALA A 35 8.44 -1.41 19.12
N ASP A 36 8.26 -2.72 18.92
CA ASP A 36 9.05 -3.50 17.96
C ASP A 36 8.48 -3.45 16.52
N TYR A 37 7.39 -2.73 16.28
CA TYR A 37 6.79 -2.55 14.96
C TYR A 37 7.81 -1.98 13.97
N LYS A 38 8.04 -2.70 12.86
CA LYS A 38 9.06 -2.35 11.84
C LYS A 38 10.48 -2.14 12.42
N GLY A 39 10.73 -2.58 13.66
CA GLY A 39 11.98 -2.32 14.39
C GLY A 39 13.22 -2.90 13.73
N GLN A 40 13.08 -3.97 12.95
CA GLN A 40 14.18 -4.60 12.20
C GLN A 40 14.50 -3.93 10.86
N ARG A 41 13.67 -2.95 10.40
CA ARG A 41 13.89 -2.27 9.11
C ARG A 41 15.13 -1.38 9.20
N LYS A 42 16.07 -1.62 8.29
CA LYS A 42 17.28 -0.78 8.16
C LYS A 42 16.91 0.67 7.84
N PRO A 43 17.74 1.65 8.21
CA PRO A 43 17.58 3.01 7.74
C PRO A 43 17.54 3.07 6.20
N THR A 44 16.77 4.00 5.67
CA THR A 44 16.77 4.26 4.23
C THR A 44 18.16 4.70 3.79
N PRO A 45 18.74 4.11 2.73
CA PRO A 45 20.02 4.56 2.20
C PRO A 45 20.02 6.07 1.91
N SER A 46 21.13 6.74 2.13
CA SER A 46 21.27 8.19 1.92
C SER A 46 20.88 8.62 0.51
N GLU A 47 21.35 7.86 -0.49
CA GLU A 47 21.10 8.11 -1.91
C GLU A 47 19.60 8.04 -2.26
N LEU A 48 18.83 7.22 -1.54
CA LEU A 48 17.37 7.15 -1.70
C LEU A 48 16.70 8.28 -0.91
N SER A 49 17.19 8.58 0.28
CA SER A 49 16.64 9.67 1.11
C SER A 49 16.71 11.02 0.40
N GLU A 50 17.79 11.29 -0.34
CA GLU A 50 17.98 12.50 -1.13
C GLU A 50 17.01 12.62 -2.32
N GLN A 51 16.41 11.51 -2.75
CA GLN A 51 15.47 11.50 -3.87
C GLN A 51 14.04 11.86 -3.45
N PHE A 52 13.65 11.71 -2.18
CA PHE A 52 12.29 12.05 -1.74
C PHE A 52 11.93 13.53 -1.94
N PRO A 53 12.80 14.50 -1.59
CA PRO A 53 12.52 15.89 -1.89
C PRO A 53 12.39 16.18 -3.38
N LEU A 54 13.17 15.52 -4.23
CA LEU A 54 13.08 15.64 -5.69
C LEU A 54 11.75 15.09 -6.23
N ALA A 55 11.31 13.94 -5.70
CA ALA A 55 10.01 13.38 -6.06
C ALA A 55 8.86 14.31 -5.68
N ARG A 56 8.89 14.92 -4.49
CA ARG A 56 7.87 15.92 -4.07
C ARG A 56 7.86 17.14 -4.99
N ARG A 57 9.03 17.70 -5.29
CA ARG A 57 9.14 18.85 -6.22
C ARG A 57 8.61 18.52 -7.62
N LEU A 58 8.85 17.28 -8.10
CA LEU A 58 8.28 16.83 -9.38
C LEU A 58 6.76 16.80 -9.32
N LEU A 59 6.18 16.21 -8.28
CA LEU A 59 4.73 16.13 -8.10
C LEU A 59 4.09 17.52 -8.01
N GLU A 60 4.71 18.42 -7.26
CA GLU A 60 4.30 19.83 -7.15
C GLU A 60 4.32 20.53 -8.53
N ALA A 61 5.41 20.38 -9.29
CA ALA A 61 5.54 20.93 -10.62
C ALA A 61 4.51 20.36 -11.62
N MET A 62 4.05 19.13 -11.40
CA MET A 62 2.99 18.47 -12.17
C MET A 62 1.59 18.79 -11.63
N ASN A 63 1.45 19.61 -10.62
CA ASN A 63 0.20 19.93 -9.92
C ASN A 63 -0.52 18.65 -9.39
N ILE A 64 0.27 17.69 -8.90
CA ILE A 64 -0.25 16.45 -8.29
C ILE A 64 -0.26 16.63 -6.77
N THR A 65 -1.39 16.33 -6.16
CA THR A 65 -1.57 16.43 -4.71
C THR A 65 -0.68 15.44 -3.98
N VAL A 66 0.12 15.95 -3.03
CA VAL A 66 0.92 15.16 -2.08
C VAL A 66 0.20 15.13 -0.74
N LEU A 67 0.06 13.94 -0.18
CA LEU A 67 -0.62 13.69 1.09
C LEU A 67 0.37 13.09 2.09
N GLU A 68 0.42 13.66 3.28
CA GLU A 68 1.18 13.14 4.41
C GLU A 68 0.56 13.64 5.72
N THR A 69 0.62 12.82 6.77
CA THR A 69 0.00 13.13 8.07
C THR A 69 0.90 12.66 9.21
N ASP A 70 1.03 13.49 10.26
CA ASP A 70 1.77 13.09 11.44
C ASP A 70 1.08 11.95 12.18
N GLY A 71 1.86 10.98 12.62
CA GLY A 71 1.38 9.84 13.40
C GLY A 71 0.71 8.73 12.61
N TYR A 72 0.58 8.89 11.29
CA TYR A 72 -0.03 7.90 10.38
C TYR A 72 0.94 7.54 9.25
N GLU A 73 0.72 6.38 8.66
CA GLU A 73 1.44 5.89 7.49
C GLU A 73 0.70 6.25 6.19
N ALA A 74 1.39 6.19 5.05
CA ALA A 74 0.78 6.42 3.75
C ALA A 74 -0.43 5.50 3.51
N ASP A 75 -0.36 4.26 3.98
CA ASP A 75 -1.41 3.25 3.86
C ASP A 75 -2.71 3.67 4.59
N ASP A 76 -2.59 4.34 5.76
CA ASP A 76 -3.75 4.88 6.47
C ASP A 76 -4.46 5.98 5.68
N ILE A 77 -3.66 6.82 5.01
CA ILE A 77 -4.19 7.89 4.15
C ILE A 77 -4.89 7.28 2.94
N ILE A 78 -4.27 6.30 2.27
CA ILE A 78 -4.84 5.59 1.12
C ILE A 78 -6.15 4.92 1.52
N GLY A 79 -6.17 4.17 2.63
CA GLY A 79 -7.37 3.51 3.15
C GLY A 79 -8.49 4.49 3.47
N THR A 80 -8.14 5.65 4.08
CA THR A 80 -9.11 6.71 4.38
C THR A 80 -9.74 7.26 3.10
N PHE A 81 -8.95 7.54 2.07
CA PHE A 81 -9.46 8.00 0.78
C PHE A 81 -10.32 6.94 0.09
N ALA A 82 -9.91 5.68 0.11
CA ALA A 82 -10.68 4.58 -0.49
C ALA A 82 -12.08 4.45 0.14
N VAL A 83 -12.18 4.59 1.46
CA VAL A 83 -13.45 4.50 2.19
C VAL A 83 -14.35 5.72 1.97
N HIS A 84 -13.76 6.93 1.99
CA HIS A 84 -14.51 8.19 1.97
C HIS A 84 -14.71 8.78 0.57
N ALA A 85 -14.16 8.17 -0.48
CA ALA A 85 -14.39 8.63 -1.85
C ALA A 85 -15.88 8.55 -2.23
N PRO A 86 -16.33 9.42 -3.14
CA PRO A 86 -17.70 9.39 -3.65
C PRO A 86 -18.10 8.01 -4.14
N GLN A 87 -19.35 7.59 -3.88
CA GLN A 87 -19.83 6.24 -4.23
C GLN A 87 -19.76 5.92 -5.74
N ASN A 88 -19.76 6.91 -6.59
CA ASN A 88 -19.63 6.76 -8.04
C ASN A 88 -18.19 6.90 -8.55
N ALA A 89 -17.19 6.98 -7.66
CA ALA A 89 -15.80 7.02 -8.03
C ALA A 89 -15.23 5.60 -8.17
N GLU A 90 -14.55 5.33 -9.28
CA GLU A 90 -13.66 4.19 -9.41
C GLU A 90 -12.28 4.57 -8.88
N ILE A 91 -11.69 3.74 -8.02
CA ILE A 91 -10.44 3.99 -7.33
C ILE A 91 -9.41 2.97 -7.77
N ILE A 92 -8.23 3.45 -8.15
CA ILE A 92 -7.07 2.61 -8.45
C ILE A 92 -5.97 2.96 -7.46
N ILE A 93 -5.65 2.02 -6.58
CA ILE A 93 -4.52 2.12 -5.66
C ILE A 93 -3.30 1.51 -6.37
N VAL A 94 -2.21 2.27 -6.45
CA VAL A 94 -0.95 1.78 -7.04
C VAL A 94 0.08 1.64 -5.93
N THR A 95 0.46 0.41 -5.63
CA THR A 95 1.32 0.12 -4.48
C THR A 95 2.24 -1.07 -4.73
N GLY A 96 3.33 -1.15 -3.99
CA GLY A 96 4.18 -2.33 -3.85
C GLY A 96 3.84 -3.16 -2.60
N ASP A 97 2.84 -2.76 -1.83
CA ASP A 97 2.41 -3.45 -0.63
C ASP A 97 1.14 -4.27 -0.87
N LYS A 98 1.14 -5.52 -0.44
CA LYS A 98 -0.02 -6.41 -0.57
C LYS A 98 -1.07 -6.16 0.51
N ASP A 99 -0.73 -5.43 1.55
CA ASP A 99 -1.67 -5.15 2.61
C ASP A 99 -2.81 -4.25 2.15
N GLU A 100 -2.56 -3.44 1.11
CA GLU A 100 -3.59 -2.65 0.44
C GLU A 100 -4.67 -3.50 -0.26
N LEU A 101 -4.43 -4.80 -0.47
CA LEU A 101 -5.44 -5.70 -1.03
C LEU A 101 -6.67 -5.87 -0.11
N GLN A 102 -6.55 -5.56 1.18
CA GLN A 102 -7.68 -5.51 2.11
C GLN A 102 -8.73 -4.44 1.74
N LEU A 103 -8.34 -3.45 0.94
CA LEU A 103 -9.19 -2.33 0.52
C LEU A 103 -10.03 -2.63 -0.72
N LEU A 104 -9.79 -3.76 -1.39
CA LEU A 104 -10.53 -4.15 -2.59
C LEU A 104 -12.03 -4.25 -2.32
N ASP A 105 -12.81 -3.61 -3.18
CA ASP A 105 -14.27 -3.73 -3.24
C ASP A 105 -14.74 -3.57 -4.71
N ASP A 106 -16.03 -3.35 -4.92
CA ASP A 106 -16.60 -3.16 -6.27
C ASP A 106 -16.10 -1.90 -6.98
N ARG A 107 -15.53 -0.94 -6.24
CA ARG A 107 -15.04 0.35 -6.74
C ARG A 107 -13.53 0.47 -6.67
N VAL A 108 -12.88 -0.30 -5.80
CA VAL A 108 -11.44 -0.22 -5.52
C VAL A 108 -10.72 -1.36 -6.21
N LYS A 109 -9.75 -1.01 -7.04
CA LYS A 109 -8.77 -1.94 -7.63
C LYS A 109 -7.37 -1.62 -7.12
N VAL A 110 -6.52 -2.61 -7.01
CA VAL A 110 -5.12 -2.45 -6.64
C VAL A 110 -4.21 -2.86 -7.78
N TYR A 111 -3.38 -1.94 -8.23
CA TYR A 111 -2.32 -2.20 -9.19
C TYR A 111 -1.03 -2.46 -8.41
N PHE A 112 -0.77 -3.74 -8.18
CA PHE A 112 0.39 -4.20 -7.43
C PHE A 112 1.64 -4.23 -8.30
N THR A 113 2.66 -3.47 -7.92
CA THR A 113 3.94 -3.38 -8.64
C THR A 113 4.93 -4.41 -8.09
N LYS A 114 5.25 -5.47 -8.85
CA LYS A 114 6.18 -6.53 -8.42
C LYS A 114 7.65 -6.15 -8.62
N ARG A 115 7.99 -5.67 -9.81
CA ARG A 115 9.35 -5.27 -10.18
C ARG A 115 9.30 -4.02 -11.05
N GLY A 116 9.20 -2.85 -10.41
CA GLY A 116 9.07 -1.60 -11.13
C GLY A 116 7.82 -1.57 -12.03
N ILE A 117 7.88 -0.81 -13.13
CA ILE A 117 6.73 -0.51 -14.00
C ILE A 117 6.36 -1.65 -14.95
N SER A 118 7.29 -2.54 -15.24
CA SER A 118 7.12 -3.57 -16.27
C SER A 118 6.28 -4.75 -15.82
N ASP A 119 6.07 -4.92 -14.52
CA ASP A 119 5.33 -6.06 -13.96
C ASP A 119 4.29 -5.56 -12.93
N ILE A 120 3.16 -5.08 -13.46
CA ILE A 120 1.99 -4.67 -12.66
C ILE A 120 0.97 -5.79 -12.73
N LYS A 121 0.55 -6.29 -11.57
CA LYS A 121 -0.61 -7.17 -11.46
C LYS A 121 -1.81 -6.36 -10.98
N ALA A 122 -2.84 -6.29 -11.82
CA ALA A 122 -4.11 -5.70 -11.42
C ALA A 122 -4.90 -6.69 -10.56
N TYR A 123 -5.33 -6.24 -9.40
CA TYR A 123 -6.23 -6.98 -8.51
C TYR A 123 -7.58 -6.29 -8.45
N ASP A 124 -8.62 -7.07 -8.61
CA ASP A 124 -9.98 -6.86 -8.16
C ASP A 124 -10.35 -7.95 -7.15
N VAL A 125 -11.58 -7.95 -6.68
CA VAL A 125 -12.07 -8.96 -5.71
C VAL A 125 -11.94 -10.40 -6.25
N ALA A 126 -12.19 -10.60 -7.55
CA ALA A 126 -12.12 -11.93 -8.16
C ALA A 126 -10.66 -12.43 -8.28
N ALA A 127 -9.75 -11.56 -8.71
CA ALA A 127 -8.32 -11.88 -8.79
C ALA A 127 -7.72 -12.13 -7.40
N PHE A 128 -8.18 -11.40 -6.39
CA PHE A 128 -7.80 -11.63 -5.00
C PHE A 128 -8.27 -13.02 -4.53
N ALA A 129 -9.56 -13.33 -4.69
CA ALA A 129 -10.12 -14.62 -4.29
C ALA A 129 -9.40 -15.81 -4.96
N ALA A 130 -9.02 -15.66 -6.22
CA ALA A 130 -8.26 -16.68 -6.94
C ALA A 130 -6.87 -16.93 -6.35
N ASP A 131 -6.17 -15.88 -5.89
CA ASP A 131 -4.84 -16.00 -5.29
C ASP A 131 -4.88 -16.42 -3.80
N TYR A 132 -5.99 -16.18 -3.11
CA TYR A 132 -6.15 -16.40 -1.66
C TYR A 132 -7.22 -17.45 -1.33
N GLU A 133 -7.34 -18.48 -2.15
CA GLU A 133 -8.19 -19.68 -1.91
C GLU A 133 -9.66 -19.35 -1.60
N GLY A 134 -10.20 -18.30 -2.21
CA GLY A 134 -11.61 -17.89 -2.04
C GLY A 134 -11.87 -16.93 -0.89
N LEU A 135 -10.84 -16.46 -0.19
CA LEU A 135 -11.02 -15.44 0.85
C LEU A 135 -11.57 -14.14 0.26
N SER A 136 -12.32 -13.42 1.06
CA SER A 136 -12.66 -12.01 0.78
C SER A 136 -11.50 -11.08 1.14
N PRO A 137 -11.38 -9.88 0.51
CA PRO A 137 -10.32 -8.94 0.81
C PRO A 137 -10.19 -8.59 2.30
N LYS A 138 -11.29 -8.45 3.02
CA LYS A 138 -11.31 -8.15 4.46
C LYS A 138 -10.72 -9.26 5.31
N GLN A 139 -10.84 -10.52 4.90
CA GLN A 139 -10.25 -11.66 5.59
C GLN A 139 -8.71 -11.69 5.50
N LEU A 140 -8.10 -10.83 4.66
CA LEU A 140 -6.65 -10.65 4.68
C LEU A 140 -6.15 -10.18 6.05
N ILE A 141 -6.95 -9.40 6.77
CA ILE A 141 -6.64 -8.93 8.14
C ILE A 141 -6.53 -10.13 9.09
N ASP A 142 -7.53 -11.04 9.05
CA ASP A 142 -7.54 -12.24 9.89
C ASP A 142 -6.39 -13.18 9.52
N LEU A 143 -6.16 -13.37 8.22
CA LEU A 143 -5.04 -14.14 7.71
C LEU A 143 -3.70 -13.64 8.25
N LYS A 144 -3.46 -12.32 8.17
CA LYS A 144 -2.26 -11.66 8.71
C LYS A 144 -2.20 -11.78 10.23
N GLY A 145 -3.30 -11.63 10.94
CA GLY A 145 -3.38 -11.83 12.38
C GLY A 145 -2.96 -13.23 12.81
N LEU A 146 -3.37 -14.26 12.06
CA LEU A 146 -3.02 -15.65 12.33
C LEU A 146 -1.56 -15.98 12.02
N MET A 147 -1.08 -15.62 10.81
CA MET A 147 0.26 -16.00 10.38
C MET A 147 1.37 -15.02 10.81
N GLY A 148 1.00 -13.83 11.27
CA GLY A 148 1.91 -12.73 11.53
C GLY A 148 2.38 -12.04 10.25
N ASP A 149 3.21 -11.02 10.45
CA ASP A 149 3.90 -10.30 9.37
C ASP A 149 5.36 -10.07 9.72
N SER A 150 6.23 -10.87 9.11
CA SER A 150 7.67 -10.76 9.34
C SER A 150 8.25 -9.46 8.79
N SER A 151 7.64 -8.84 7.78
CA SER A 151 8.10 -7.57 7.20
C SER A 151 7.89 -6.40 8.16
N ASP A 152 6.87 -6.48 9.00
CA ASP A 152 6.51 -5.50 10.01
C ASP A 152 6.88 -5.91 11.44
N ASN A 153 7.56 -7.07 11.55
CA ASN A 153 7.97 -7.65 12.84
C ASN A 153 6.78 -7.98 13.76
N ILE A 154 5.66 -8.36 13.18
CA ILE A 154 4.46 -8.75 13.92
C ILE A 154 4.43 -10.28 14.07
N PRO A 155 4.44 -10.82 15.28
CA PRO A 155 4.33 -12.25 15.50
C PRO A 155 2.92 -12.74 15.18
N GLY A 156 2.83 -13.91 14.55
CA GLY A 156 1.57 -14.64 14.40
C GLY A 156 1.34 -15.63 15.53
N VAL A 157 0.34 -16.48 15.36
CA VAL A 157 0.07 -17.60 16.26
C VAL A 157 1.17 -18.65 16.09
N PRO A 158 1.82 -19.11 17.19
CA PRO A 158 2.87 -20.12 17.09
C PRO A 158 2.42 -21.39 16.36
N GLY A 159 3.20 -21.80 15.35
CA GLY A 159 2.90 -22.97 14.53
C GLY A 159 1.89 -22.74 13.41
N VAL A 160 1.33 -21.55 13.26
CA VAL A 160 0.42 -21.19 12.18
C VAL A 160 1.19 -20.45 11.09
N GLY A 161 1.45 -21.13 9.98
CA GLY A 161 2.00 -20.53 8.76
C GLY A 161 0.92 -20.26 7.71
N PRO A 162 1.28 -19.68 6.55
CA PRO A 162 0.31 -19.29 5.51
C PRO A 162 -0.66 -20.40 5.10
N LYS A 163 -0.16 -21.63 4.93
CA LYS A 163 -1.01 -22.78 4.54
C LYS A 163 -2.02 -23.19 5.62
N THR A 164 -1.70 -22.98 6.89
CA THR A 164 -2.62 -23.31 7.99
C THR A 164 -3.60 -22.17 8.20
N ALA A 165 -3.15 -20.94 8.05
CA ALA A 165 -3.98 -19.76 8.22
C ALA A 165 -5.03 -19.60 7.11
N LEU A 166 -4.78 -20.14 5.90
CA LEU A 166 -5.73 -20.16 4.78
C LEU A 166 -6.86 -21.17 4.94
N LYS A 167 -6.72 -22.17 5.84
CA LYS A 167 -7.74 -23.19 6.13
C LYS A 167 -8.73 -22.73 7.18
#